data_adf740e19383d3ecacc07149679bb221
#
_entry.id   adf740e19383d3ecacc07149679bb221
#
_cell.length_a   1.000
_cell.length_b   1.000
_cell.length_c   1.000
_cell.angle_alpha   90.00
_cell.angle_beta   90.00
_cell.angle_gamma   90.00
#
_symmetry.space_group_name_H-M   'P 1'
#
loop_
_entity.id
_entity.type
_entity.pdbx_description
1 polymer ?
#
loop_
_entity_poly.entity_id
_entity_poly.type
_entity_poly.pdbx_seq_one_letter_code
_entity_poly.pdbx_strand_id
1 'polypeptide(L)'
;MGKRSDFPRIDRDFYPTPYEAVIPLLSHLKIPTGFDEPCYGDGDLARHLWKNGHVCMAESDIKGGVDALSIDQCLGDCFITNPPWDRKILHPLILHLSSIAPTWLLFDADWMHTKQSAEYMKRCVKIVSVGRVKWIPDSKMTGKDNCAWYLFGKEEIPATAFYGRAA
;
A
#
# COMPACT_ATOMS: atom_id res chain seq x y z
N MET A 1 23.25 -3.74 -6.28
CA MET A 1 22.20 -4.76 -6.53
C MET A 1 22.10 -5.65 -5.29
N GLY A 2 21.03 -5.47 -4.48
CA GLY A 2 20.76 -6.36 -3.37
C GLY A 2 20.36 -7.75 -3.90
N LYS A 3 20.99 -8.83 -3.41
CA LYS A 3 20.53 -10.19 -3.67
C LYS A 3 19.10 -10.32 -3.16
N ARG A 4 18.16 -10.71 -4.04
CA ARG A 4 16.82 -11.14 -3.63
C ARG A 4 16.95 -12.22 -2.55
N SER A 5 16.09 -12.17 -1.56
CA SER A 5 16.06 -13.15 -0.48
C SER A 5 15.73 -14.53 -1.03
N ASP A 6 16.52 -15.56 -0.66
CA ASP A 6 16.28 -16.98 -0.99
C ASP A 6 15.19 -17.63 -0.11
N PHE A 7 14.34 -16.84 0.54
CA PHE A 7 13.21 -17.39 1.27
C PHE A 7 12.09 -17.78 0.31
N PRO A 8 11.45 -18.95 0.51
CA PRO A 8 10.24 -19.28 -0.24
C PRO A 8 9.22 -18.15 0.02
N ARG A 9 8.79 -17.47 -1.05
CA ARG A 9 7.73 -16.47 -0.96
C ARG A 9 6.47 -17.15 -0.45
N ILE A 10 5.81 -16.52 0.51
CA ILE A 10 4.47 -16.93 0.91
C ILE A 10 3.57 -16.72 -0.30
N ASP A 11 2.68 -17.70 -0.55
CA ASP A 11 1.77 -17.67 -1.69
C ASP A 11 1.04 -16.32 -1.75
N ARG A 12 1.07 -15.68 -2.93
CA ARG A 12 0.45 -14.36 -3.19
C ARG A 12 1.00 -13.18 -2.38
N ASP A 13 2.27 -13.23 -1.92
CA ASP A 13 2.90 -12.17 -1.12
C ASP A 13 2.07 -11.77 0.13
N PHE A 14 1.38 -12.74 0.74
CA PHE A 14 0.50 -12.52 1.88
C PHE A 14 1.29 -12.31 3.17
N TYR A 15 1.66 -11.06 3.43
CA TYR A 15 2.33 -10.66 4.67
C TYR A 15 1.42 -9.72 5.47
N PRO A 16 1.11 -10.04 6.75
CA PRO A 16 0.42 -9.11 7.63
C PRO A 16 1.17 -7.78 7.70
N THR A 17 0.44 -6.66 7.59
CA THR A 17 1.06 -5.34 7.63
C THR A 17 1.49 -5.01 9.05
N PRO A 18 2.80 -4.86 9.35
CA PRO A 18 3.26 -4.53 10.70
C PRO A 18 2.94 -3.08 11.04
N TYR A 19 2.70 -2.80 12.34
CA TYR A 19 2.35 -1.45 12.79
C TYR A 19 3.41 -0.40 12.43
N GLU A 20 4.68 -0.75 12.49
CA GLU A 20 5.79 0.14 12.10
C GLU A 20 5.69 0.64 10.65
N ALA A 21 5.06 -0.11 9.76
CA ALA A 21 4.81 0.33 8.39
C ALA A 21 3.65 1.34 8.30
N VAL A 22 2.73 1.33 9.26
CA VAL A 22 1.56 2.23 9.28
C VAL A 22 1.91 3.59 9.87
N ILE A 23 2.80 3.66 10.85
CA ILE A 23 3.17 4.90 11.55
C ILE A 23 3.47 6.07 10.60
N PRO A 24 4.31 5.94 9.55
CA PRO A 24 4.60 7.05 8.66
C PRO A 24 3.38 7.58 7.90
N LEU A 25 2.38 6.73 7.63
CA LEU A 25 1.17 7.11 6.92
C LEU A 25 0.27 8.03 7.77
N LEU A 26 0.23 7.83 9.09
CA LEU A 26 -0.75 8.46 9.99
C LEU A 26 -0.74 9.99 9.91
N SER A 27 0.43 10.62 9.77
CA SER A 27 0.54 12.08 9.65
C SER A 27 0.00 12.64 8.34
N HIS A 28 -0.28 11.77 7.36
CA HIS A 28 -0.81 12.13 6.04
C HIS A 28 -2.31 11.90 5.90
N LEU A 29 -2.94 11.35 6.93
CA LEU A 29 -4.39 11.12 7.00
C LEU A 29 -5.07 12.15 7.89
N LYS A 30 -6.26 12.59 7.49
CA LYS A 30 -7.14 13.39 8.37
C LYS A 30 -7.77 12.45 9.42
N ILE A 31 -8.06 12.97 10.61
CA ILE A 31 -8.71 12.18 11.66
C ILE A 31 -10.13 12.69 11.84
N PRO A 32 -11.16 11.84 11.72
CA PRO A 32 -11.12 10.49 11.17
C PRO A 32 -10.96 10.49 9.64
N THR A 33 -10.35 9.44 9.09
CA THR A 33 -10.44 9.08 7.67
C THR A 33 -11.27 7.81 7.57
N GLY A 34 -12.31 7.81 6.75
CA GLY A 34 -12.98 6.61 6.29
C GLY A 34 -12.19 5.99 5.13
N PHE A 35 -11.95 4.70 5.16
CA PHE A 35 -11.21 4.05 4.08
C PHE A 35 -11.79 2.68 3.74
N ASP A 36 -11.57 2.24 2.51
CA ASP A 36 -11.84 0.87 2.08
C ASP A 36 -10.52 0.12 1.91
N GLU A 37 -10.47 -1.14 2.35
CA GLU A 37 -9.29 -2.02 2.22
C GLU A 37 -9.57 -3.18 1.26
N PRO A 38 -9.20 -3.06 -0.03
CA PRO A 38 -9.54 -4.04 -1.07
C PRO A 38 -8.61 -5.28 -1.10
N CYS A 39 -7.57 -5.32 -0.28
CA CYS A 39 -6.69 -6.49 -0.09
C CYS A 39 -6.52 -6.76 1.41
N TYR A 40 -7.65 -6.98 2.10
CA TYR A 40 -7.78 -6.96 3.55
C TYR A 40 -6.93 -8.00 4.29
N GLY A 41 -6.71 -9.16 3.68
CA GLY A 41 -5.96 -10.25 4.29
C GLY A 41 -6.55 -10.70 5.61
N ASP A 42 -5.77 -10.61 6.70
CA ASP A 42 -6.22 -10.92 8.07
C ASP A 42 -6.61 -9.66 8.86
N GLY A 43 -6.65 -8.50 8.20
CA GLY A 43 -7.15 -7.24 8.76
C GLY A 43 -6.17 -6.50 9.67
N ASP A 44 -4.87 -6.80 9.61
CA ASP A 44 -3.88 -6.15 10.47
C ASP A 44 -3.78 -4.65 10.17
N LEU A 45 -3.77 -4.26 8.90
CA LEU A 45 -3.73 -2.86 8.50
C LEU A 45 -4.96 -2.10 9.00
N ALA A 46 -6.16 -2.64 8.78
CA ALA A 46 -7.42 -2.03 9.26
C ALA A 46 -7.42 -1.89 10.79
N ARG A 47 -6.97 -2.91 11.52
CA ARG A 47 -6.86 -2.84 13.00
C ARG A 47 -5.91 -1.76 13.46
N HIS A 48 -4.76 -1.60 12.79
CA HIS A 48 -3.79 -0.55 13.13
C HIS A 48 -4.37 0.85 12.86
N LEU A 49 -5.04 1.06 11.74
CA LEU A 49 -5.67 2.32 11.40
C LEU A 49 -6.83 2.64 12.36
N TRP A 50 -7.66 1.65 12.70
CA TRP A 50 -8.75 1.81 13.67
C TRP A 50 -8.24 2.27 15.05
N LYS A 51 -7.17 1.67 15.56
CA LYS A 51 -6.54 2.08 16.83
C LYS A 51 -6.03 3.52 16.81
N ASN A 52 -5.82 4.10 15.64
CA ASN A 52 -5.39 5.48 15.43
C ASN A 52 -6.54 6.42 15.01
N GLY A 53 -7.80 6.01 15.20
CA GLY A 53 -8.97 6.85 15.00
C GLY A 53 -9.51 6.91 13.57
N HIS A 54 -9.12 5.98 12.71
CA HIS A 54 -9.65 5.83 11.35
C HIS A 54 -10.71 4.74 11.30
N VAL A 55 -11.55 4.73 10.25
CA VAL A 55 -12.68 3.80 10.12
C VAL A 55 -12.61 3.04 8.80
N CYS A 56 -12.53 1.71 8.86
CA CYS A 56 -12.69 0.87 7.68
C CYS A 56 -14.17 0.82 7.31
N MET A 57 -14.52 1.36 6.14
CA MET A 57 -15.90 1.44 5.64
C MET A 57 -16.30 0.20 4.85
N ALA A 58 -15.34 -0.40 4.14
CA ALA A 58 -15.50 -1.66 3.45
C ALA A 58 -14.19 -2.44 3.46
N GLU A 59 -14.32 -3.75 3.52
CA GLU A 59 -13.21 -4.71 3.46
C GLU A 59 -13.51 -5.79 2.44
N SER A 60 -12.51 -6.16 1.65
CA SER A 60 -12.62 -7.27 0.71
C SER A 60 -11.26 -7.91 0.46
N ASP A 61 -11.28 -9.16 0.04
CA ASP A 61 -10.06 -9.91 -0.29
C ASP A 61 -10.38 -11.01 -1.30
N ILE A 62 -9.40 -11.34 -2.12
CA ILE A 62 -9.51 -12.42 -3.10
C ILE A 62 -9.77 -13.78 -2.44
N LYS A 63 -9.31 -13.99 -1.19
CA LYS A 63 -9.62 -15.20 -0.39
C LYS A 63 -11.11 -15.29 -0.05
N GLY A 64 -11.77 -14.15 0.11
CA GLY A 64 -13.22 -14.04 0.28
C GLY A 64 -14.00 -14.07 -1.03
N GLY A 65 -13.31 -14.25 -2.17
CA GLY A 65 -13.94 -14.31 -3.50
C GLY A 65 -14.15 -12.96 -4.17
N VAL A 66 -13.63 -11.87 -3.62
CA VAL A 66 -13.75 -10.53 -4.22
C VAL A 66 -12.40 -10.13 -4.82
N ASP A 67 -12.36 -9.97 -6.13
CA ASP A 67 -11.21 -9.40 -6.82
C ASP A 67 -11.24 -7.87 -6.67
N ALA A 68 -10.16 -7.27 -6.18
CA ALA A 68 -10.04 -5.82 -6.05
C ALA A 68 -10.24 -5.06 -7.38
N LEU A 69 -9.98 -5.72 -8.51
CA LEU A 69 -10.27 -5.16 -9.85
C LEU A 69 -11.76 -5.17 -10.22
N SER A 70 -12.62 -5.82 -9.44
CA SER A 70 -14.08 -5.81 -9.63
C SER A 70 -14.80 -4.74 -8.81
N ILE A 71 -14.09 -4.05 -7.92
CA ILE A 71 -14.64 -2.96 -7.10
C ILE A 71 -14.95 -1.76 -7.99
N ASP A 72 -16.16 -1.21 -7.92
CA ASP A 72 -16.61 -0.10 -8.73
C ASP A 72 -16.89 1.20 -7.96
N GLN A 73 -16.80 1.14 -6.62
CA GLN A 73 -17.00 2.28 -5.73
C GLN A 73 -16.09 2.23 -4.52
N CYS A 74 -15.85 3.38 -3.90
CA CYS A 74 -15.22 3.53 -2.59
C CYS A 74 -16.26 4.10 -1.63
N LEU A 75 -16.49 3.43 -0.51
CA LEU A 75 -17.44 3.89 0.51
C LEU A 75 -16.79 4.87 1.48
N GLY A 76 -15.48 4.81 1.62
CA GLY A 76 -14.68 5.73 2.41
C GLY A 76 -14.21 6.96 1.61
N ASP A 77 -13.31 7.74 2.21
CA ASP A 77 -12.65 8.88 1.58
C ASP A 77 -11.58 8.44 0.57
N CYS A 78 -11.04 7.23 0.75
CA CYS A 78 -9.94 6.69 -0.05
C CYS A 78 -9.82 5.17 0.11
N PHE A 79 -9.05 4.55 -0.78
CA PHE A 79 -8.52 3.21 -0.57
C PHE A 79 -7.21 3.27 0.21
N ILE A 80 -7.02 2.36 1.17
CA ILE A 80 -5.73 2.17 1.87
C ILE A 80 -5.48 0.67 1.94
N THR A 81 -4.40 0.18 1.31
CA THR A 81 -4.11 -1.25 1.31
C THR A 81 -2.64 -1.57 1.10
N ASN A 82 -2.24 -2.76 1.53
CA ASN A 82 -0.97 -3.41 1.23
C ASN A 82 -1.24 -4.51 0.19
N PRO A 83 -1.17 -4.19 -1.12
CA PRO A 83 -1.52 -5.14 -2.17
C PRO A 83 -0.40 -6.15 -2.42
N PRO A 84 -0.64 -7.23 -3.18
CA PRO A 84 0.44 -8.05 -3.73
C PRO A 84 1.41 -7.21 -4.56
N TRP A 85 2.73 -7.42 -4.36
CA TRP A 85 3.77 -6.62 -5.02
C TRP A 85 4.14 -7.13 -6.43
N ASP A 86 3.53 -8.23 -6.87
CA ASP A 86 3.67 -8.69 -8.26
C ASP A 86 3.11 -7.62 -9.20
N ARG A 87 3.95 -7.13 -10.11
CA ARG A 87 3.61 -6.05 -11.06
C ARG A 87 2.43 -6.38 -11.95
N LYS A 88 2.19 -7.67 -12.23
CA LYS A 88 1.02 -8.11 -13.00
C LYS A 88 -0.30 -7.85 -12.27
N ILE A 89 -0.25 -7.77 -10.94
CA ILE A 89 -1.38 -7.46 -10.06
C ILE A 89 -1.35 -5.99 -9.68
N LEU A 90 -0.21 -5.49 -9.21
CA LEU A 90 -0.03 -4.14 -8.70
C LEU A 90 -0.36 -3.06 -9.75
N HIS A 91 0.15 -3.19 -10.97
CA HIS A 91 -0.03 -2.17 -12.00
C HIS A 91 -1.49 -1.96 -12.40
N PRO A 92 -2.29 -3.00 -12.70
CA PRO A 92 -3.73 -2.84 -12.90
C PRO A 92 -4.45 -2.24 -11.68
N LEU A 93 -4.07 -2.64 -10.44
CA LEU A 93 -4.67 -2.11 -9.23
C LEU A 93 -4.42 -0.61 -9.07
N ILE A 94 -3.21 -0.12 -9.34
CA ILE A 94 -2.90 1.32 -9.30
C ILE A 94 -3.87 2.09 -10.18
N LEU A 95 -4.03 1.68 -11.45
CA LEU A 95 -4.89 2.37 -12.40
C LEU A 95 -6.36 2.27 -12.01
N HIS A 96 -6.81 1.07 -11.67
CA HIS A 96 -8.21 0.79 -11.39
C HIS A 96 -8.69 1.56 -10.15
N LEU A 97 -8.06 1.33 -8.99
CA LEU A 97 -8.48 1.93 -7.74
C LEU A 97 -8.35 3.45 -7.75
N SER A 98 -7.23 3.99 -8.29
CA SER A 98 -7.04 5.44 -8.37
C SER A 98 -7.99 6.14 -9.35
N SER A 99 -8.62 5.42 -10.27
CA SER A 99 -9.68 5.97 -11.12
C SER A 99 -10.99 6.18 -10.38
N ILE A 100 -11.20 5.47 -9.26
CA ILE A 100 -12.42 5.52 -8.43
C ILE A 100 -12.24 6.55 -7.32
N ALA A 101 -11.17 6.45 -6.52
CA ALA A 101 -10.91 7.31 -5.38
C ALA A 101 -9.39 7.47 -5.13
N PRO A 102 -8.95 8.47 -4.34
CA PRO A 102 -7.57 8.54 -3.87
C PRO A 102 -7.14 7.21 -3.28
N THR A 103 -5.95 6.72 -3.64
CA THR A 103 -5.53 5.35 -3.32
C THR A 103 -4.14 5.32 -2.70
N TRP A 104 -4.05 4.92 -1.44
CA TRP A 104 -2.80 4.66 -0.75
C TRP A 104 -2.40 3.20 -0.87
N LEU A 105 -1.23 2.94 -1.42
CA LEU A 105 -0.67 1.60 -1.59
C LEU A 105 0.70 1.49 -0.94
N LEU A 106 0.90 0.42 -0.15
CA LEU A 106 2.17 0.09 0.49
C LEU A 106 2.91 -0.96 -0.36
N PHE A 107 4.05 -0.59 -0.94
CA PHE A 107 4.87 -1.54 -1.68
C PHE A 107 6.33 -1.09 -1.82
N ASP A 108 7.11 -1.84 -2.61
CA ASP A 108 8.54 -1.66 -2.86
C ASP A 108 8.90 -0.20 -3.20
N ALA A 109 9.80 0.39 -2.40
CA ALA A 109 10.27 1.76 -2.61
C ALA A 109 11.16 1.90 -3.86
N ASP A 110 11.88 0.84 -4.26
CA ASP A 110 12.74 0.88 -5.44
C ASP A 110 11.94 0.83 -6.75
N TRP A 111 10.65 0.48 -6.68
CA TRP A 111 9.77 0.45 -7.85
C TRP A 111 9.72 1.81 -8.58
N MET A 112 9.71 2.93 -7.86
CA MET A 112 9.65 4.27 -8.48
C MET A 112 10.84 4.58 -9.41
N HIS A 113 11.96 3.88 -9.26
CA HIS A 113 13.17 4.04 -10.07
C HIS A 113 13.17 3.18 -11.33
N THR A 114 12.15 2.35 -11.54
CA THR A 114 12.06 1.47 -12.70
C THR A 114 11.47 2.19 -13.93
N LYS A 115 11.85 1.78 -15.13
CA LYS A 115 11.24 2.31 -16.36
C LYS A 115 9.71 2.06 -16.41
N GLN A 116 9.26 0.96 -15.82
CA GLN A 116 7.85 0.58 -15.82
C GLN A 116 7.00 1.49 -14.94
N SER A 117 7.57 2.15 -13.93
CA SER A 117 6.83 3.04 -13.04
C SER A 117 6.44 4.36 -13.71
N ALA A 118 7.13 4.77 -14.78
CA ALA A 118 7.00 6.10 -15.38
C ALA A 118 5.55 6.47 -15.75
N GLU A 119 4.78 5.52 -16.25
CA GLU A 119 3.37 5.73 -16.62
C GLU A 119 2.49 6.00 -15.39
N TYR A 120 2.72 5.25 -14.32
CA TYR A 120 1.95 5.35 -13.07
C TYR A 120 2.34 6.56 -12.23
N MET A 121 3.63 6.94 -12.28
CA MET A 121 4.16 8.11 -11.56
C MET A 121 3.50 9.40 -11.98
N LYS A 122 2.96 9.50 -13.20
CA LYS A 122 2.22 10.68 -13.67
C LYS A 122 1.03 11.05 -12.77
N ARG A 123 0.46 10.08 -12.04
CA ARG A 123 -0.65 10.29 -11.10
C ARG A 123 -0.28 10.04 -9.64
N CYS A 124 1.01 9.88 -9.34
CA CYS A 124 1.49 9.70 -7.98
C CYS A 124 1.58 11.05 -7.26
N VAL A 125 0.68 11.31 -6.33
CA VAL A 125 0.57 12.58 -5.60
C VAL A 125 1.62 12.69 -4.50
N LYS A 126 1.81 11.60 -3.74
CA LYS A 126 2.75 11.56 -2.61
C LYS A 126 3.47 10.22 -2.55
N ILE A 127 4.68 10.27 -2.06
CA ILE A 127 5.45 9.09 -1.62
C ILE A 127 5.90 9.36 -0.19
N VAL A 128 5.59 8.44 0.71
CA VAL A 128 6.00 8.50 2.12
C VAL A 128 6.92 7.32 2.40
N SER A 129 8.19 7.61 2.69
CA SER A 129 9.20 6.59 2.96
C SER A 129 8.89 5.86 4.27
N VAL A 130 8.88 4.54 4.23
CA VAL A 130 8.76 3.66 5.40
C VAL A 130 10.12 3.04 5.74
N GLY A 131 10.85 2.60 4.73
CA GLY A 131 12.11 1.89 4.88
C GLY A 131 11.91 0.39 5.05
N ARG A 132 12.87 -0.28 5.67
CA ARG A 132 12.81 -1.72 5.91
C ARG A 132 11.95 -2.02 7.13
N VAL A 133 11.01 -2.93 6.98
CA VAL A 133 10.13 -3.38 8.07
C VAL A 133 10.27 -4.87 8.32
N LYS A 134 9.91 -5.29 9.51
CA LYS A 134 9.91 -6.69 9.90
C LYS A 134 8.56 -7.32 9.57
N TRP A 135 8.47 -7.96 8.41
CA TRP A 135 7.24 -8.58 7.91
C TRP A 135 6.83 -9.85 8.69
N ILE A 136 7.80 -10.56 9.25
CA ILE A 136 7.58 -11.78 10.04
C ILE A 136 7.93 -11.46 11.49
N PRO A 137 6.96 -11.41 12.43
CA PRO A 137 7.18 -10.93 13.81
C PRO A 137 8.31 -11.66 14.55
N ASP A 138 8.41 -12.98 14.40
CA ASP A 138 9.38 -13.81 15.12
C ASP A 138 10.71 -13.99 14.38
N SER A 139 10.85 -13.38 13.19
CA SER A 139 12.11 -13.40 12.46
C SER A 139 13.15 -12.52 13.15
N LYS A 140 14.40 -12.99 13.23
CA LYS A 140 15.56 -12.17 13.66
C LYS A 140 15.98 -11.14 12.60
N MET A 141 15.39 -11.19 11.39
CA MET A 141 15.79 -10.38 10.24
C MET A 141 14.68 -9.41 9.85
N THR A 142 15.05 -8.16 9.60
CA THR A 142 14.21 -7.20 8.87
C THR A 142 14.10 -7.60 7.40
N GLY A 143 13.04 -7.17 6.74
CA GLY A 143 12.92 -7.28 5.28
C GLY A 143 14.15 -6.66 4.59
N LYS A 144 14.56 -7.23 3.45
CA LYS A 144 15.70 -6.71 2.68
C LYS A 144 15.33 -5.48 1.86
N ASP A 145 14.07 -5.38 1.49
CA ASP A 145 13.57 -4.33 0.62
C ASP A 145 13.00 -3.16 1.43
N ASN A 146 13.28 -1.94 0.97
CA ASN A 146 12.61 -0.76 1.49
C ASN A 146 11.18 -0.73 0.96
N CYS A 147 10.25 -0.23 1.76
CA CYS A 147 8.90 0.03 1.29
C CYS A 147 8.51 1.49 1.50
N ALA A 148 7.49 1.91 0.80
CA ALA A 148 6.93 3.25 0.88
C ALA A 148 5.41 3.20 0.66
N TRP A 149 4.71 4.17 1.22
CA TRP A 149 3.33 4.47 0.86
C TRP A 149 3.30 5.37 -0.35
N TYR A 150 2.51 5.01 -1.34
CA TYR A 150 2.26 5.81 -2.54
C TYR A 150 0.80 6.23 -2.56
N LEU A 151 0.55 7.53 -2.71
CA LEU A 151 -0.79 8.07 -2.95
C LEU A 151 -0.96 8.32 -4.44
N PHE A 152 -1.89 7.61 -5.05
CA PHE A 152 -2.28 7.82 -6.43
C PHE A 152 -3.62 8.53 -6.51
N GLY A 153 -3.73 9.48 -7.44
CA GLY A 153 -4.97 10.18 -7.77
C GLY A 153 -5.48 9.80 -9.16
N LYS A 154 -6.67 10.27 -9.49
CA LYS A 154 -7.30 10.04 -10.79
C LYS A 154 -6.59 10.80 -11.91
N GLU A 155 -6.19 12.02 -11.64
CA GLU A 155 -5.63 12.95 -12.63
C GLU A 155 -4.10 12.89 -12.65
N GLU A 156 -3.52 13.19 -13.81
CA GLU A 156 -2.09 13.42 -13.91
C GLU A 156 -1.70 14.72 -13.21
N ILE A 157 -0.53 14.71 -12.56
CA ILE A 157 -0.02 15.85 -11.80
C ILE A 157 1.39 16.21 -12.26
N PRO A 158 1.80 17.49 -12.14
CA PRO A 158 3.10 17.94 -12.61
C PRO A 158 4.28 17.49 -11.74
N ALA A 159 4.04 17.17 -10.46
CA ALA A 159 5.10 16.78 -9.53
C ALA A 159 4.57 15.94 -8.38
N THR A 160 5.37 14.96 -7.96
CA THR A 160 5.10 14.11 -6.79
C THR A 160 5.80 14.68 -5.56
N ALA A 161 5.09 14.82 -4.43
CA ALA A 161 5.70 15.19 -3.16
C ALA A 161 6.33 13.95 -2.51
N PHE A 162 7.60 14.06 -2.11
CA PHE A 162 8.31 13.00 -1.41
C PHE A 162 8.55 13.38 0.05
N TYR A 163 8.20 12.46 0.96
CA TYR A 163 8.42 12.59 2.39
C TYR A 163 9.40 11.52 2.84
N GLY A 164 10.58 11.95 3.27
CA GLY A 164 11.62 11.08 3.78
C GLY A 164 11.20 10.41 5.08
N ARG A 165 11.94 9.37 5.46
CA ARG A 165 11.75 8.68 6.74
C ARG A 165 12.00 9.66 7.90
N ALA A 166 11.10 9.69 8.87
CA ALA A 166 11.32 10.40 10.12
C ALA A 166 12.51 9.80 10.88
N ALA A 167 13.28 10.65 11.56
CA ALA A 167 14.44 10.25 12.35
C ALA A 167 14.00 9.49 13.61
#